data_267b026b5e538e776f111fca57fc8aaf
#
_entry.id   267b026b5e538e776f111fca57fc8aaf
#
_cell.length_a   1.000
_cell.length_b   1.000
_cell.length_c   1.000
_cell.angle_alpha   90.00
_cell.angle_beta   90.00
_cell.angle_gamma   90.00
#
_symmetry.space_group_name_H-M   'P 1'
#
loop_
_entity.id
_entity.type
_entity.pdbx_description
1 polymer ?
#
loop_
_entity_poly.entity_id
_entity_poly.type
_entity_poly.pdbx_seq_one_letter_code
_entity_poly.pdbx_strand_id
1 'polypeptide(L)'
;LETLKISNYQRKFTPAAMWHNFTTLLHMRASLRRAGRLIDEFQPDVIVGTGGYASFPALKMGAKKHIPTAVHESNAVPGLTTRMVERSAQAILVSFEESRAQYSAPERVRVVGTPVREEFLYTDRAKARRAMGIDDDQPLIVSYWGSLGAREMNKKIAQFFACEAADGLPFRHIHACGSFGWRWMPEYVKAQGVEL
;
A
#
# COMPACT_ATOMS: atom_id res chain seq x y z
N LEU A 1 -14.92 6.69 -11.95
CA LEU A 1 -13.84 5.75 -11.62
C LEU A 1 -13.73 4.71 -12.74
N GLU A 2 -12.53 4.60 -13.35
CA GLU A 2 -12.25 3.64 -14.41
C GLU A 2 -11.34 2.51 -13.91
N THR A 3 -11.53 1.31 -14.44
CA THR A 3 -10.76 0.13 -14.04
C THR A 3 -9.97 -0.46 -15.19
N LEU A 4 -8.75 -0.93 -14.87
CA LEU A 4 -7.89 -1.65 -15.81
C LEU A 4 -7.69 -3.10 -15.34
N LYS A 5 -7.80 -4.07 -16.27
CA LYS A 5 -7.51 -5.47 -15.95
C LYS A 5 -6.00 -5.69 -16.01
N ILE A 6 -5.39 -5.94 -14.87
CA ILE A 6 -3.95 -6.19 -14.76
C ILE A 6 -3.74 -7.42 -13.89
N SER A 7 -2.78 -8.26 -14.27
CA SER A 7 -2.35 -9.41 -13.51
C SER A 7 -0.83 -9.36 -13.28
N ASN A 8 -0.38 -10.03 -12.22
CA ASN A 8 1.02 -10.07 -11.84
C ASN A 8 1.75 -11.16 -12.61
N TYR A 9 3.00 -10.91 -13.00
CA TYR A 9 3.87 -11.94 -13.53
C TYR A 9 4.25 -12.96 -12.45
N GLN A 10 4.16 -14.24 -12.78
CA GLN A 10 4.63 -15.33 -11.93
C GLN A 10 6.11 -15.59 -12.19
N ARG A 11 6.89 -15.73 -11.09
CA ARG A 11 8.35 -15.99 -11.17
C ARG A 11 8.70 -17.47 -11.27
N LYS A 12 7.70 -18.35 -11.31
CA LYS A 12 7.91 -19.81 -11.44
C LYS A 12 8.05 -20.21 -12.91
N PHE A 13 8.94 -21.16 -13.19
CA PHE A 13 9.14 -21.72 -14.53
C PHE A 13 8.35 -23.04 -14.68
N THR A 14 7.01 -22.95 -14.64
CA THR A 14 6.11 -24.09 -14.91
C THR A 14 5.28 -23.77 -16.15
N PRO A 15 4.78 -24.80 -16.90
CA PRO A 15 3.92 -24.57 -18.07
C PRO A 15 2.70 -23.70 -17.76
N ALA A 16 2.08 -23.89 -16.60
CA ALA A 16 0.98 -23.07 -16.12
C ALA A 16 1.39 -21.61 -15.88
N ALA A 17 2.58 -21.37 -15.30
CA ALA A 17 3.10 -20.03 -15.10
C ALA A 17 3.47 -19.35 -16.43
N MET A 18 3.98 -20.10 -17.39
CA MET A 18 4.27 -19.57 -18.74
C MET A 18 2.98 -19.17 -19.46
N TRP A 19 1.93 -19.99 -19.39
CA TRP A 19 0.62 -19.64 -19.92
C TRP A 19 0.03 -18.41 -19.24
N HIS A 20 0.10 -18.34 -17.91
CA HIS A 20 -0.32 -17.18 -17.14
C HIS A 20 0.45 -15.92 -17.55
N ASN A 21 1.76 -16.00 -17.72
CA ASN A 21 2.57 -14.86 -18.14
C ASN A 21 2.25 -14.40 -19.56
N PHE A 22 1.93 -15.33 -20.46
CA PHE A 22 1.47 -14.99 -21.81
C PHE A 22 0.13 -14.25 -21.78
N THR A 23 -0.86 -14.74 -21.04
CA THR A 23 -2.15 -14.04 -20.87
C THR A 23 -1.97 -12.68 -20.17
N THR A 24 -1.05 -12.57 -19.20
CA THR A 24 -0.69 -11.31 -18.56
C THR A 24 -0.14 -10.28 -19.57
N LEU A 25 0.67 -10.72 -20.53
CA LEU A 25 1.18 -9.85 -21.59
C LEU A 25 0.04 -9.33 -22.50
N LEU A 26 -0.92 -10.17 -22.86
CA LEU A 26 -2.09 -9.77 -23.62
C LEU A 26 -2.97 -8.77 -22.84
N HIS A 27 -3.21 -9.04 -21.56
CA HIS A 27 -3.92 -8.12 -20.67
C HIS A 27 -3.19 -6.78 -20.55
N MET A 28 -1.87 -6.77 -20.44
CA MET A 28 -1.08 -5.55 -20.39
C MET A 28 -1.24 -4.72 -21.67
N ARG A 29 -1.19 -5.35 -22.86
CA ARG A 29 -1.43 -4.66 -24.13
C ARG A 29 -2.82 -4.05 -24.22
N ALA A 30 -3.84 -4.80 -23.77
CA ALA A 30 -5.21 -4.32 -23.72
C ALA A 30 -5.36 -3.13 -22.76
N SER A 31 -4.72 -3.21 -21.58
CA SER A 31 -4.72 -2.15 -20.57
C SER A 31 -3.99 -0.89 -21.06
N LEU A 32 -2.87 -1.03 -21.77
CA LEU A 32 -2.20 0.11 -22.41
C LEU A 32 -3.08 0.80 -23.44
N ARG A 33 -3.78 0.04 -24.31
CA ARG A 33 -4.71 0.61 -25.30
C ARG A 33 -5.89 1.31 -24.61
N ARG A 34 -6.44 0.71 -23.54
CA ARG A 34 -7.53 1.32 -22.77
C ARG A 34 -7.07 2.61 -22.07
N ALA A 35 -5.92 2.57 -21.42
CA ALA A 35 -5.32 3.77 -20.80
C ALA A 35 -5.10 4.88 -21.82
N GLY A 36 -4.60 4.54 -23.01
CA GLY A 36 -4.44 5.51 -24.09
C GLY A 36 -5.74 6.19 -24.52
N ARG A 37 -6.85 5.42 -24.65
CA ARG A 37 -8.18 5.98 -24.96
C ARG A 37 -8.71 6.86 -23.83
N LEU A 38 -8.60 6.41 -22.57
CA LEU A 38 -9.05 7.20 -21.43
C LEU A 38 -8.28 8.52 -21.32
N ILE A 39 -6.99 8.52 -21.63
CA ILE A 39 -6.18 9.74 -21.67
C ILE A 39 -6.66 10.67 -22.79
N ASP A 40 -6.99 10.13 -23.97
CA ASP A 40 -7.52 10.94 -25.10
C ASP A 40 -8.90 11.53 -24.79
N GLU A 41 -9.75 10.81 -24.09
CA GLU A 41 -11.08 11.25 -23.66
C GLU A 41 -11.03 12.28 -22.55
N PHE A 42 -10.15 12.04 -21.53
CA PHE A 42 -10.08 12.89 -20.34
C PHE A 42 -9.19 14.12 -20.52
N GLN A 43 -8.21 14.07 -21.44
CA GLN A 43 -7.25 15.15 -21.73
C GLN A 43 -6.55 15.70 -20.46
N PRO A 44 -5.87 14.86 -19.64
CA PRO A 44 -5.24 15.32 -18.42
C PRO A 44 -4.02 16.20 -18.71
N ASP A 45 -3.81 17.23 -17.89
CA ASP A 45 -2.60 18.07 -17.91
C ASP A 45 -1.41 17.35 -17.25
N VAL A 46 -1.67 16.44 -16.31
CA VAL A 46 -0.66 15.64 -15.58
C VAL A 46 -1.21 14.29 -15.20
N ILE A 47 -0.34 13.28 -15.15
CA ILE A 47 -0.69 11.93 -14.67
C ILE A 47 0.21 11.58 -13.50
N VAL A 48 -0.41 11.28 -12.35
CA VAL A 48 0.28 10.84 -11.14
C VAL A 48 -0.06 9.38 -10.86
N GLY A 49 0.97 8.55 -10.72
CA GLY A 49 0.83 7.15 -10.32
C GLY A 49 1.41 6.93 -8.92
N THR A 50 0.72 6.13 -8.11
CA THR A 50 1.13 5.81 -6.73
C THR A 50 1.80 4.45 -6.60
N GLY A 51 2.49 4.01 -7.64
CA GLY A 51 3.10 2.68 -7.69
C GLY A 51 2.09 1.57 -7.99
N GLY A 52 2.52 0.33 -7.83
CA GLY A 52 1.72 -0.86 -8.16
C GLY A 52 1.50 -1.04 -9.67
N TYR A 53 1.11 -2.25 -10.07
CA TYR A 53 0.93 -2.58 -11.49
C TYR A 53 -0.17 -1.76 -12.17
N ALA A 54 -1.18 -1.31 -11.41
CA ALA A 54 -2.32 -0.57 -11.94
C ALA A 54 -1.95 0.82 -12.49
N SER A 55 -0.92 1.46 -11.95
CA SER A 55 -0.48 2.78 -12.41
C SER A 55 0.36 2.73 -13.69
N PHE A 56 0.99 1.57 -13.99
CA PHE A 56 1.90 1.44 -15.12
C PHE A 56 1.29 1.83 -16.48
N PRO A 57 0.09 1.34 -16.89
CA PRO A 57 -0.45 1.68 -18.20
C PRO A 57 -0.72 3.18 -18.37
N ALA A 58 -1.24 3.83 -17.35
CA ALA A 58 -1.53 5.27 -17.40
C ALA A 58 -0.23 6.09 -17.51
N LEU A 59 0.76 5.83 -16.65
CA LEU A 59 2.05 6.50 -16.69
C LEU A 59 2.79 6.26 -18.01
N LYS A 60 2.81 5.01 -18.50
CA LYS A 60 3.48 4.66 -19.77
C LYS A 60 2.84 5.33 -20.97
N MET A 61 1.50 5.36 -21.03
CA MET A 61 0.80 5.99 -22.14
C MET A 61 0.83 7.52 -22.04
N GLY A 62 0.78 8.08 -20.85
CA GLY A 62 0.97 9.52 -20.63
C GLY A 62 2.34 9.98 -21.14
N ALA A 63 3.40 9.32 -20.71
CA ALA A 63 4.75 9.62 -21.19
C ALA A 63 4.88 9.49 -22.72
N LYS A 64 4.23 8.46 -23.32
CA LYS A 64 4.22 8.29 -24.79
C LYS A 64 3.47 9.42 -25.50
N LYS A 65 2.49 9.99 -24.86
CA LYS A 65 1.68 11.13 -25.39
C LYS A 65 2.24 12.49 -24.98
N HIS A 66 3.44 12.54 -24.40
CA HIS A 66 4.12 13.76 -23.96
C HIS A 66 3.35 14.53 -22.84
N ILE A 67 2.48 13.83 -22.11
CA ILE A 67 1.81 14.41 -20.95
C ILE A 67 2.76 14.29 -19.75
N PRO A 68 2.91 15.35 -18.93
CA PRO A 68 3.70 15.30 -17.70
C PRO A 68 3.31 14.13 -16.80
N THR A 69 4.28 13.33 -16.36
CA THR A 69 4.03 12.17 -15.50
C THR A 69 4.89 12.22 -14.24
N ALA A 70 4.28 11.90 -13.10
CA ALA A 70 4.96 11.70 -11.84
C ALA A 70 4.60 10.32 -11.26
N VAL A 71 5.58 9.64 -10.64
CA VAL A 71 5.33 8.40 -9.91
C VAL A 71 5.73 8.57 -8.45
N HIS A 72 4.84 8.19 -7.54
CA HIS A 72 5.13 8.12 -6.11
C HIS A 72 5.47 6.68 -5.71
N GLU A 73 6.60 6.53 -4.99
CA GLU A 73 7.04 5.26 -4.42
C GLU A 73 7.09 5.38 -2.89
N SER A 74 6.24 4.63 -2.23
CA SER A 74 6.15 4.62 -0.77
C SER A 74 7.14 3.67 -0.09
N ASN A 75 7.74 2.75 -0.85
CA ASN A 75 8.71 1.80 -0.32
C ASN A 75 10.13 2.40 -0.35
N ALA A 76 10.95 2.00 0.62
CA ALA A 76 12.37 2.35 0.63
C ALA A 76 13.14 1.74 -0.55
N VAL A 77 12.68 0.59 -1.06
CA VAL A 77 13.22 -0.05 -2.26
C VAL A 77 12.20 0.06 -3.38
N PRO A 78 12.58 0.64 -4.53
CA PRO A 78 11.66 0.84 -5.65
C PRO A 78 11.04 -0.45 -6.16
N GLY A 79 9.72 -0.45 -6.27
CA GLY A 79 8.97 -1.55 -6.88
C GLY A 79 9.21 -1.65 -8.40
N LEU A 80 8.84 -2.81 -8.98
CA LEU A 80 9.05 -3.07 -10.40
C LEU A 80 8.39 -2.01 -11.30
N THR A 81 7.18 -1.59 -10.98
CA THR A 81 6.47 -0.57 -11.75
C THR A 81 7.24 0.74 -11.78
N THR A 82 7.70 1.21 -10.63
CA THR A 82 8.46 2.46 -10.52
C THR A 82 9.75 2.38 -11.34
N ARG A 83 10.47 1.26 -11.26
CA ARG A 83 11.66 1.01 -12.10
C ARG A 83 11.36 1.00 -13.60
N MET A 84 10.21 0.48 -14.02
CA MET A 84 9.81 0.46 -15.43
C MET A 84 9.46 1.84 -16.00
N VAL A 85 8.99 2.76 -15.16
CA VAL A 85 8.59 4.11 -15.58
C VAL A 85 9.62 5.20 -15.24
N GLU A 86 10.62 4.93 -14.41
CA GLU A 86 11.59 5.93 -13.92
C GLU A 86 12.24 6.75 -15.03
N ARG A 87 12.57 6.10 -16.16
CA ARG A 87 13.22 6.78 -17.30
C ARG A 87 12.29 7.70 -18.06
N SER A 88 11.00 7.45 -18.01
CA SER A 88 9.99 8.21 -18.75
C SER A 88 9.22 9.20 -17.86
N ALA A 89 9.21 9.00 -16.54
CA ALA A 89 8.60 9.93 -15.61
C ALA A 89 9.45 11.21 -15.48
N GLN A 90 8.78 12.34 -15.42
CA GLN A 90 9.43 13.65 -15.23
C GLN A 90 9.79 13.89 -13.77
N ALA A 91 9.00 13.33 -12.83
CA ALA A 91 9.27 13.37 -11.41
C ALA A 91 9.08 11.99 -10.77
N ILE A 92 9.99 11.67 -9.86
CA ILE A 92 9.92 10.48 -9.02
C ILE A 92 9.80 10.97 -7.58
N LEU A 93 8.64 10.78 -6.99
CA LEU A 93 8.32 11.22 -5.64
C LEU A 93 8.57 10.04 -4.70
N VAL A 94 9.41 10.20 -3.68
CA VAL A 94 9.77 9.11 -2.77
C VAL A 94 9.47 9.47 -1.33
N SER A 95 9.25 8.43 -0.52
CA SER A 95 9.03 8.61 0.91
C SER A 95 10.32 8.76 1.71
N PHE A 96 11.44 8.25 1.20
CA PHE A 96 12.71 8.15 1.93
C PHE A 96 13.86 8.72 1.11
N GLU A 97 14.75 9.50 1.74
CA GLU A 97 15.94 10.07 1.08
C GLU A 97 16.88 8.97 0.57
N GLU A 98 17.02 7.88 1.32
CA GLU A 98 17.88 6.74 0.98
C GLU A 98 17.48 6.06 -0.33
N SER A 99 16.21 6.22 -0.74
CA SER A 99 15.72 5.70 -2.00
C SER A 99 16.34 6.39 -3.22
N ARG A 100 16.79 7.64 -3.10
CA ARG A 100 17.33 8.46 -4.19
C ARG A 100 18.47 7.77 -4.95
N ALA A 101 19.38 7.16 -4.22
CA ALA A 101 20.55 6.48 -4.79
C ALA A 101 20.21 5.22 -5.61
N GLN A 102 18.95 4.75 -5.54
CA GLN A 102 18.51 3.55 -6.24
C GLN A 102 17.95 3.83 -7.64
N TYR A 103 17.83 5.10 -8.03
CA TYR A 103 17.30 5.51 -9.33
C TYR A 103 18.43 5.91 -10.29
N SER A 104 18.22 5.67 -11.58
CA SER A 104 19.17 6.00 -12.65
C SER A 104 19.22 7.51 -12.95
N ALA A 105 18.24 8.28 -12.51
CA ALA A 105 18.11 9.73 -12.69
C ALA A 105 17.78 10.40 -11.33
N PRO A 106 18.75 10.46 -10.40
CA PRO A 106 18.52 10.97 -9.04
C PRO A 106 18.12 12.45 -9.01
N GLU A 107 18.44 13.22 -10.05
CA GLU A 107 18.03 14.62 -10.20
C GLU A 107 16.51 14.81 -10.37
N ARG A 108 15.80 13.76 -10.81
CA ARG A 108 14.32 13.74 -10.93
C ARG A 108 13.64 13.32 -9.64
N VAL A 109 14.39 12.80 -8.67
CA VAL A 109 13.85 12.33 -7.40
C VAL A 109 13.59 13.51 -6.46
N ARG A 110 12.38 13.51 -5.90
CA ARG A 110 11.97 14.46 -4.86
C ARG A 110 11.48 13.69 -3.64
N VAL A 111 12.04 13.98 -2.48
CA VAL A 111 11.59 13.40 -1.22
C VAL A 111 10.39 14.19 -0.72
N VAL A 112 9.24 13.54 -0.66
CA VAL A 112 7.96 14.17 -0.30
C VAL A 112 7.29 13.49 0.90
N GLY A 113 7.85 12.39 1.39
CA GLY A 113 7.21 11.56 2.39
C GLY A 113 6.05 10.73 1.82
N THR A 114 5.35 10.03 2.68
CA THR A 114 4.13 9.30 2.33
C THR A 114 2.93 10.22 2.54
N PRO A 115 2.09 10.47 1.52
CA PRO A 115 0.88 11.26 1.67
C PRO A 115 -0.04 10.65 2.73
N VAL A 116 -0.49 11.48 3.67
CA VAL A 116 -1.44 11.10 4.71
C VAL A 116 -2.66 12.02 4.64
N ARG A 117 -3.78 11.55 5.16
CA ARG A 117 -4.98 12.39 5.23
C ARG A 117 -4.80 13.50 6.27
N GLU A 118 -5.42 14.62 6.02
CA GLU A 118 -5.31 15.82 6.84
C GLU A 118 -5.70 15.57 8.31
N GLU A 119 -6.67 14.70 8.56
CA GLU A 119 -7.09 14.35 9.92
C GLU A 119 -5.94 13.81 10.78
N PHE A 120 -4.96 13.12 10.19
CA PHE A 120 -3.78 12.61 10.93
C PHE A 120 -2.82 13.73 11.35
N LEU A 121 -2.86 14.87 10.68
CA LEU A 121 -1.97 16.00 10.96
C LEU A 121 -2.54 16.91 12.05
N TYR A 122 -3.86 17.05 12.11
CA TYR A 122 -4.53 18.06 12.92
C TYR A 122 -5.46 17.52 14.00
N THR A 123 -5.62 16.20 14.12
CA THR A 123 -6.45 15.63 15.18
C THR A 123 -5.70 15.68 16.53
N ASP A 124 -6.32 16.35 17.49
CA ASP A 124 -5.84 16.36 18.87
C ASP A 124 -6.03 15.01 19.56
N ARG A 125 -5.01 14.59 20.35
CA ARG A 125 -5.02 13.30 21.05
C ARG A 125 -6.24 13.13 21.96
N ALA A 126 -6.58 14.14 22.74
CA ALA A 126 -7.70 14.04 23.69
C ALA A 126 -9.04 13.93 22.95
N LYS A 127 -9.18 14.66 21.81
CA LYS A 127 -10.35 14.53 20.94
C LYS A 127 -10.46 13.14 20.32
N ALA A 128 -9.36 12.56 19.87
CA ALA A 128 -9.34 11.22 19.29
C ALA A 128 -9.71 10.16 20.34
N ARG A 129 -9.17 10.23 21.55
CA ARG A 129 -9.49 9.31 22.64
C ARG A 129 -10.98 9.36 23.00
N ARG A 130 -11.54 10.56 23.19
CA ARG A 130 -12.98 10.73 23.45
C ARG A 130 -13.85 10.15 22.33
N ALA A 131 -13.48 10.37 21.07
CA ALA A 131 -14.19 9.81 19.92
C ALA A 131 -14.18 8.28 19.88
N MET A 132 -13.19 7.66 20.53
CA MET A 132 -13.06 6.20 20.66
C MET A 132 -13.66 5.67 21.98
N GLY A 133 -14.29 6.51 22.81
CA GLY A 133 -14.82 6.13 24.11
C GLY A 133 -13.73 5.78 25.14
N ILE A 134 -12.55 6.40 25.01
CA ILE A 134 -11.42 6.18 25.92
C ILE A 134 -11.28 7.42 26.79
N ASP A 135 -11.88 7.39 27.97
CA ASP A 135 -11.98 8.56 28.86
C ASP A 135 -10.92 8.57 29.97
N ASP A 136 -10.14 7.50 30.10
CA ASP A 136 -9.05 7.39 31.08
C ASP A 136 -7.69 7.80 30.51
N ASP A 137 -6.71 7.95 31.39
CA ASP A 137 -5.32 8.29 31.05
C ASP A 137 -4.43 7.05 30.85
N GLN A 138 -5.01 5.84 30.84
CA GLN A 138 -4.22 4.63 30.60
C GLN A 138 -3.48 4.69 29.27
N PRO A 139 -2.25 4.19 29.20
CA PRO A 139 -1.55 4.06 27.93
C PRO A 139 -2.37 3.26 26.92
N LEU A 140 -2.38 3.69 25.67
CA LEU A 140 -3.07 3.03 24.57
C LEU A 140 -2.04 2.55 23.55
N ILE A 141 -2.01 1.25 23.33
CA ILE A 141 -1.27 0.64 22.23
C ILE A 141 -2.22 0.44 21.06
N VAL A 142 -1.82 0.87 19.87
CA VAL A 142 -2.52 0.57 18.63
C VAL A 142 -1.56 -0.19 17.71
N SER A 143 -1.93 -1.40 17.34
CA SER A 143 -1.14 -2.23 16.43
C SER A 143 -1.92 -2.57 15.16
N TYR A 144 -1.23 -2.58 14.02
CA TYR A 144 -1.83 -2.88 12.72
C TYR A 144 -0.77 -3.33 11.70
N TRP A 145 -1.18 -4.15 10.76
CA TRP A 145 -0.31 -4.73 9.74
C TRP A 145 -0.91 -4.56 8.33
N GLY A 146 -1.32 -3.32 8.00
CA GLY A 146 -1.95 -2.97 6.74
C GLY A 146 -3.42 -3.41 6.63
N SER A 147 -4.09 -3.03 5.54
CA SER A 147 -5.53 -3.21 5.33
C SER A 147 -5.99 -4.68 5.23
N LEU A 148 -5.12 -5.56 4.74
CA LEU A 148 -5.40 -7.00 4.63
C LEU A 148 -5.05 -7.75 5.93
N GLY A 149 -4.18 -7.18 6.75
CA GLY A 149 -3.56 -7.84 7.89
C GLY A 149 -2.44 -8.79 7.47
N ALA A 150 -1.66 -9.22 8.44
CA ALA A 150 -0.60 -10.21 8.27
C ALA A 150 -0.81 -11.38 9.22
N ARG A 151 -1.15 -12.56 8.69
CA ARG A 151 -1.61 -13.72 9.48
C ARG A 151 -0.65 -14.08 10.62
N GLU A 152 0.64 -14.19 10.33
CA GLU A 152 1.63 -14.59 11.33
C GLU A 152 1.83 -13.48 12.39
N MET A 153 1.77 -12.21 12.00
CA MET A 153 1.82 -11.11 12.95
C MET A 153 0.57 -11.07 13.83
N ASN A 154 -0.62 -11.30 13.25
CA ASN A 154 -1.87 -11.38 14.01
C ASN A 154 -1.81 -12.50 15.07
N LYS A 155 -1.21 -13.66 14.75
CA LYS A 155 -1.00 -14.73 15.74
C LYS A 155 -0.06 -14.29 16.87
N LYS A 156 1.02 -13.56 16.55
CA LYS A 156 1.94 -13.02 17.55
C LYS A 156 1.27 -12.01 18.48
N ILE A 157 0.42 -11.15 17.92
CA ILE A 157 -0.37 -10.21 18.72
C ILE A 157 -1.36 -10.95 19.64
N ALA A 158 -2.00 -12.01 19.16
CA ALA A 158 -2.87 -12.82 20.01
C ALA A 158 -2.10 -13.48 21.19
N GLN A 159 -0.88 -13.97 20.96
CA GLN A 159 -0.01 -14.45 22.02
C GLN A 159 0.40 -13.32 22.98
N PHE A 160 0.65 -12.13 22.44
CA PHE A 160 0.98 -10.96 23.24
C PHE A 160 -0.20 -10.54 24.13
N PHE A 161 -1.44 -10.57 23.63
CA PHE A 161 -2.64 -10.36 24.44
C PHE A 161 -2.74 -11.32 25.62
N ALA A 162 -2.36 -12.58 25.44
CA ALA A 162 -2.34 -13.54 26.56
C ALA A 162 -1.31 -13.17 27.64
N CYS A 163 -0.12 -12.68 27.23
CA CYS A 163 0.87 -12.17 28.17
C CYS A 163 0.38 -10.91 28.89
N GLU A 164 -0.23 -9.95 28.15
CA GLU A 164 -0.81 -8.73 28.72
C GLU A 164 -1.86 -9.05 29.79
N ALA A 165 -2.76 -10.00 29.50
CA ALA A 165 -3.79 -10.43 30.42
C ALA A 165 -3.22 -11.14 31.65
N ALA A 166 -2.20 -12.00 31.47
CA ALA A 166 -1.56 -12.74 32.54
C ALA A 166 -0.77 -11.81 33.50
N ASP A 167 -0.12 -10.79 32.96
CA ASP A 167 0.69 -9.85 33.72
C ASP A 167 -0.12 -8.71 34.33
N GLY A 168 -1.43 -8.58 33.99
CA GLY A 168 -2.30 -7.51 34.47
C GLY A 168 -1.81 -6.12 34.09
N LEU A 169 -1.29 -5.95 32.88
CA LEU A 169 -0.64 -4.71 32.44
C LEU A 169 -1.63 -3.53 32.38
N PRO A 170 -1.25 -2.35 32.90
CA PRO A 170 -2.15 -1.21 33.06
C PRO A 170 -2.25 -0.37 31.77
N PHE A 171 -2.58 -0.99 30.65
CA PHE A 171 -2.79 -0.31 29.37
C PHE A 171 -3.92 -0.95 28.57
N ARG A 172 -4.41 -0.21 27.59
CA ARG A 172 -5.37 -0.72 26.61
C ARG A 172 -4.64 -1.06 25.31
N HIS A 173 -5.08 -2.13 24.65
CA HIS A 173 -4.52 -2.51 23.36
C HIS A 173 -5.65 -2.68 22.34
N ILE A 174 -5.54 -1.96 21.22
CA ILE A 174 -6.43 -2.09 20.06
C ILE A 174 -5.61 -2.64 18.90
N HIS A 175 -6.08 -3.75 18.33
CA HIS A 175 -5.42 -4.37 17.19
C HIS A 175 -6.30 -4.40 15.94
N ALA A 176 -5.82 -3.80 14.87
CA ALA A 176 -6.45 -3.91 13.56
C ALA A 176 -5.93 -5.15 12.81
N CYS A 177 -6.65 -6.26 12.91
CA CYS A 177 -6.25 -7.55 12.35
C CYS A 177 -6.38 -7.64 10.80
N GLY A 178 -6.94 -6.61 10.17
CA GLY A 178 -7.19 -6.56 8.74
C GLY A 178 -8.37 -7.44 8.28
N SER A 179 -8.77 -7.26 7.02
CA SER A 179 -9.96 -7.93 6.46
C SER A 179 -9.89 -9.46 6.45
N PHE A 180 -8.69 -10.04 6.39
CA PHE A 180 -8.51 -11.49 6.46
C PHE A 180 -8.39 -12.01 7.89
N GLY A 181 -7.98 -11.16 8.85
CA GLY A 181 -7.86 -11.51 10.26
C GLY A 181 -9.21 -11.61 10.95
N TRP A 182 -10.14 -10.74 10.60
CA TRP A 182 -11.46 -10.60 11.22
C TRP A 182 -12.23 -11.92 11.41
N ARG A 183 -12.13 -12.85 10.45
CA ARG A 183 -12.90 -14.09 10.44
C ARG A 183 -12.41 -15.16 11.43
N TRP A 184 -11.14 -15.11 11.83
CA TRP A 184 -10.53 -16.17 12.62
C TRP A 184 -9.84 -15.69 13.89
N MET A 185 -9.41 -14.44 13.93
CA MET A 185 -8.61 -13.92 15.05
C MET A 185 -9.38 -13.87 16.37
N PRO A 186 -10.67 -13.46 16.45
CA PRO A 186 -11.42 -13.47 17.70
C PRO A 186 -11.43 -14.85 18.38
N GLU A 187 -11.73 -15.91 17.62
CA GLU A 187 -11.72 -17.27 18.15
C GLU A 187 -10.30 -17.74 18.53
N TYR A 188 -9.31 -17.32 17.76
CA TYR A 188 -7.91 -17.64 18.05
C TYR A 188 -7.42 -16.96 19.33
N VAL A 189 -7.79 -15.71 19.59
CA VAL A 189 -7.47 -14.97 20.83
C VAL A 189 -8.17 -15.63 22.02
N LYS A 190 -9.45 -15.97 21.87
CA LYS A 190 -10.22 -16.68 22.91
C LYS A 190 -9.58 -18.02 23.27
N ALA A 191 -9.08 -18.76 22.28
CA ALA A 191 -8.35 -20.01 22.50
C ALA A 191 -7.02 -19.83 23.26
N GLN A 192 -6.47 -18.60 23.34
CA GLN A 192 -5.34 -18.25 24.21
C GLN A 192 -5.75 -17.87 25.64
N GLY A 193 -7.04 -17.99 25.98
CA GLY A 193 -7.54 -17.66 27.33
C GLY A 193 -7.81 -16.16 27.56
N VAL A 194 -7.92 -15.37 26.48
CA VAL A 194 -8.19 -13.93 26.58
C VAL A 194 -9.65 -13.66 26.17
N GLU A 195 -10.37 -12.94 27.00
CA GLU A 195 -11.67 -12.36 26.67
C GLU A 195 -11.48 -11.01 25.97
N LEU A 196 -12.21 -10.79 24.86
CA LEU A 196 -12.16 -9.57 24.04
C LEU A 196 -13.29 -8.61 24.40
#